data_5d1f0c92b7bd88086ed8e32ae88eca2c
#
_entry.id   5d1f0c92b7bd88086ed8e32ae88eca2c
#
_cell.length_a   1.000
_cell.length_b   1.000
_cell.length_c   1.000
_cell.angle_alpha   90.00
_cell.angle_beta   90.00
_cell.angle_gamma   90.00
#
_symmetry.space_group_name_H-M   'P 1'
#
loop_
_entity.id
_entity.type
_entity.pdbx_description
1 polymer ?
#
loop_
_entity_poly.entity_id
_entity_poly.type
_entity_poly.pdbx_seq_one_letter_code
_entity_poly.pdbx_strand_id
1 'polypeptide(L)'
;MIRFDGVTKTYGGGPPAVDHLTLEAATGQISVLVGPSGCGKTTTLRMVNRLIAPTSGTVSIDGVDTATMDLTQLRRGIGYVIQHAGLFPHRTVVDNVATVPRLLGWTKARARSRAMELIELVGLEPDLAKRYPAQLSGGQQQRVGVARALAADPPVMLMDEPFSAVDPVVREQLQQEFLRIQAELGKTTLFVTHDIDEAIKLGDRVAVLRVGGHLAQFDAPEKLLSDPIDDFVAEFVGRDRGYRALAFAAAPALPLRDEATIALGATPDEVRSVGNDWVLALDDDKAPIGWVRTAAVDRPVDRTLLHRGGTVARANGSLRALLDAALSSPSGRGVVADPDGRFIGTVLATDVVSAIQRERDAERASQAQAGTAAYGLDEENAP
;
A
#
# COMPACT_ATOMS: atom_id res chain seq x y z
N MET A 1 -13.49 10.65 -11.03
CA MET A 1 -13.75 11.23 -9.68
C MET A 1 -15.03 10.63 -9.13
N ILE A 2 -15.02 10.17 -7.87
CA ILE A 2 -16.22 9.69 -7.16
C ILE A 2 -16.51 10.70 -6.05
N ARG A 3 -17.76 11.21 -5.98
CA ARG A 3 -18.15 12.18 -4.96
C ARG A 3 -19.39 11.71 -4.21
N PHE A 4 -19.33 11.79 -2.89
CA PHE A 4 -20.43 11.66 -1.96
C PHE A 4 -20.79 13.07 -1.46
N ASP A 5 -22.05 13.44 -1.52
CA ASP A 5 -22.55 14.76 -1.10
C ASP A 5 -23.69 14.60 -0.09
N GLY A 6 -23.37 14.77 1.20
CA GLY A 6 -24.30 14.64 2.30
C GLY A 6 -25.00 13.28 2.38
N VAL A 7 -24.31 12.19 2.00
CA VAL A 7 -24.91 10.86 1.85
C VAL A 7 -25.24 10.24 3.19
N THR A 8 -26.51 9.86 3.37
CA THR A 8 -27.00 9.12 4.54
C THR A 8 -27.61 7.79 4.13
N LYS A 9 -27.34 6.75 4.90
CA LYS A 9 -27.98 5.44 4.76
C LYS A 9 -28.48 4.92 6.10
N THR A 10 -29.78 4.72 6.19
CA THR A 10 -30.46 4.11 7.34
C THR A 10 -31.16 2.81 6.92
N TYR A 11 -31.14 1.81 7.78
CA TYR A 11 -31.83 0.54 7.61
C TYR A 11 -32.92 0.39 8.68
N GLY A 12 -34.14 0.09 8.26
CA GLY A 12 -35.24 -0.34 9.16
C GLY A 12 -35.55 0.60 10.32
N GLY A 13 -35.33 1.92 10.18
CA GLY A 13 -35.64 2.92 11.22
C GLY A 13 -34.66 2.95 12.39
N GLY A 14 -33.54 2.22 12.32
CA GLY A 14 -32.44 2.28 13.28
C GLY A 14 -31.52 3.49 13.09
N PRO A 15 -30.42 3.58 13.84
CA PRO A 15 -29.41 4.61 13.62
C PRO A 15 -28.80 4.48 12.21
N PRO A 16 -28.31 5.58 11.63
CA PRO A 16 -27.71 5.55 10.31
C PRO A 16 -26.44 4.68 10.29
N ALA A 17 -26.31 3.85 9.27
CA ALA A 17 -25.08 3.12 8.99
C ALA A 17 -24.03 4.00 8.31
N VAL A 18 -24.47 5.06 7.61
CA VAL A 18 -23.67 6.15 7.06
C VAL A 18 -24.46 7.42 7.30
N ASP A 19 -23.84 8.45 7.87
CA ASP A 19 -24.50 9.68 8.23
C ASP A 19 -23.79 10.92 7.66
N HIS A 20 -24.50 11.65 6.79
CA HIS A 20 -24.06 12.90 6.15
C HIS A 20 -22.65 12.86 5.57
N LEU A 21 -22.25 11.72 4.99
CA LEU A 21 -20.92 11.54 4.43
C LEU A 21 -20.72 12.45 3.22
N THR A 22 -19.73 13.35 3.32
CA THR A 22 -19.23 14.16 2.22
C THR A 22 -17.75 13.84 2.00
N LEU A 23 -17.42 13.31 0.82
CA LEU A 23 -16.09 12.84 0.48
C LEU A 23 -15.89 12.86 -1.04
N GLU A 24 -14.70 13.20 -1.48
CA GLU A 24 -14.32 13.19 -2.89
C GLU A 24 -13.08 12.32 -3.11
N ALA A 25 -13.26 11.21 -3.85
CA ALA A 25 -12.17 10.37 -4.31
C ALA A 25 -11.70 10.89 -5.69
N ALA A 26 -10.51 11.46 -5.73
CA ALA A 26 -9.96 12.11 -6.91
C ALA A 26 -9.67 11.11 -8.04
N THR A 27 -9.72 11.58 -9.27
CA THR A 27 -9.41 10.78 -10.46
C THR A 27 -7.97 10.27 -10.42
N GLY A 28 -7.79 8.99 -10.73
CA GLY A 28 -6.48 8.34 -10.81
C GLY A 28 -5.84 8.00 -9.47
N GLN A 29 -6.48 8.35 -8.35
CA GLN A 29 -5.98 8.10 -7.00
C GLN A 29 -6.68 6.92 -6.33
N ILE A 30 -5.99 6.35 -5.35
CA ILE A 30 -6.52 5.37 -4.40
C ILE A 30 -7.02 6.14 -3.17
N SER A 31 -8.35 6.17 -2.97
CA SER A 31 -8.96 6.67 -1.74
C SER A 31 -9.37 5.48 -0.88
N VAL A 32 -8.85 5.40 0.34
CA VAL A 32 -9.10 4.28 1.25
C VAL A 32 -10.11 4.68 2.31
N LEU A 33 -11.13 3.87 2.51
CA LEU A 33 -12.06 3.96 3.65
C LEU A 33 -11.60 2.99 4.72
N VAL A 34 -11.27 3.48 5.91
CA VAL A 34 -10.81 2.69 7.04
C VAL A 34 -11.60 3.05 8.31
N GLY A 35 -11.67 2.15 9.26
CA GLY A 35 -12.40 2.37 10.52
C GLY A 35 -12.86 1.06 11.17
N PRO A 36 -13.42 1.11 12.39
CA PRO A 36 -13.86 -0.06 13.12
C PRO A 36 -14.94 -0.85 12.39
N SER A 37 -15.19 -2.08 12.82
CA SER A 37 -16.27 -2.89 12.28
C SER A 37 -17.62 -2.18 12.47
N GLY A 38 -18.48 -2.24 11.46
CA GLY A 38 -19.81 -1.60 11.51
C GLY A 38 -19.83 -0.09 11.24
N CYS A 39 -18.68 0.55 10.95
CA CYS A 39 -18.66 1.99 10.65
C CYS A 39 -19.15 2.37 9.24
N GLY A 40 -19.75 1.48 8.47
CA GLY A 40 -20.38 1.81 7.20
C GLY A 40 -19.50 1.71 5.94
N LYS A 41 -18.24 1.29 6.01
CA LYS A 41 -17.32 1.23 4.85
C LYS A 41 -17.89 0.49 3.63
N THR A 42 -18.26 -0.77 3.82
CA THR A 42 -18.86 -1.62 2.76
C THR A 42 -20.19 -1.05 2.27
N THR A 43 -20.99 -0.43 3.16
CA THR A 43 -22.23 0.26 2.77
C THR A 43 -21.93 1.44 1.87
N THR A 44 -20.96 2.27 2.23
CA THR A 44 -20.50 3.42 1.43
C THR A 44 -20.03 2.96 0.05
N LEU A 45 -19.16 1.95 0.00
CA LEU A 45 -18.66 1.40 -1.26
C LEU A 45 -19.80 0.85 -2.15
N ARG A 46 -20.77 0.14 -1.56
CA ARG A 46 -21.91 -0.44 -2.29
C ARG A 46 -22.93 0.60 -2.78
N MET A 47 -22.91 1.81 -2.26
CA MET A 47 -23.72 2.91 -2.79
C MET A 47 -23.19 3.42 -4.13
N VAL A 48 -21.88 3.36 -4.39
CA VAL A 48 -21.30 3.82 -5.67
C VAL A 48 -21.83 3.02 -6.86
N ASN A 49 -21.93 1.69 -6.74
CA ASN A 49 -22.44 0.80 -7.81
C ASN A 49 -23.94 0.51 -7.69
N ARG A 50 -24.65 1.26 -6.81
CA ARG A 50 -26.08 1.11 -6.55
C ARG A 50 -26.52 -0.31 -6.19
N LEU A 51 -25.65 -1.08 -5.51
CA LEU A 51 -26.09 -2.29 -4.81
C LEU A 51 -26.93 -1.94 -3.58
N ILE A 52 -26.69 -0.76 -3.03
CA ILE A 52 -27.47 -0.13 -1.97
C ILE A 52 -27.79 1.29 -2.43
N ALA A 53 -29.07 1.70 -2.32
CA ALA A 53 -29.44 3.09 -2.55
C ALA A 53 -29.25 3.91 -1.27
N PRO A 54 -28.73 5.14 -1.33
CA PRO A 54 -28.72 6.06 -0.21
C PRO A 54 -30.16 6.38 0.24
N THR A 55 -30.35 6.74 1.51
CA THR A 55 -31.63 7.24 2.04
C THR A 55 -31.78 8.73 1.70
N SER A 56 -30.68 9.49 1.74
CA SER A 56 -30.61 10.89 1.31
C SER A 56 -29.17 11.22 0.85
N GLY A 57 -29.01 12.39 0.22
CA GLY A 57 -27.75 12.80 -0.38
C GLY A 57 -27.54 12.17 -1.75
N THR A 58 -26.40 12.47 -2.39
CA THR A 58 -26.11 12.09 -3.78
C THR A 58 -24.74 11.45 -3.90
N VAL A 59 -24.66 10.38 -4.70
CA VAL A 59 -23.38 9.77 -5.13
C VAL A 59 -23.20 10.03 -6.61
N SER A 60 -22.11 10.65 -7.00
CA SER A 60 -21.81 10.93 -8.41
C SER A 60 -20.47 10.34 -8.85
N ILE A 61 -20.38 10.01 -10.15
CA ILE A 61 -19.14 9.63 -10.83
C ILE A 61 -18.93 10.61 -11.98
N ASP A 62 -17.78 11.27 -12.00
CA ASP A 62 -17.41 12.31 -12.98
C ASP A 62 -18.52 13.38 -13.15
N GLY A 63 -19.12 13.79 -12.03
CA GLY A 63 -20.17 14.81 -11.96
C GLY A 63 -21.58 14.32 -12.34
N VAL A 64 -21.74 13.05 -12.73
CA VAL A 64 -23.06 12.48 -13.06
C VAL A 64 -23.61 11.70 -11.87
N ASP A 65 -24.82 12.07 -11.41
CA ASP A 65 -25.51 11.34 -10.34
C ASP A 65 -25.76 9.89 -10.75
N THR A 66 -25.22 8.95 -9.96
CA THR A 66 -25.39 7.52 -10.23
C THR A 66 -26.86 7.08 -10.24
N ALA A 67 -27.76 7.81 -9.53
CA ALA A 67 -29.19 7.51 -9.52
C ALA A 67 -29.87 7.71 -10.88
N THR A 68 -29.32 8.61 -11.72
CA THR A 68 -29.86 8.90 -13.06
C THR A 68 -29.31 7.99 -14.15
N MET A 69 -28.20 7.26 -13.86
CA MET A 69 -27.57 6.37 -14.84
C MET A 69 -28.35 5.07 -15.04
N ASP A 70 -28.29 4.49 -16.23
CA ASP A 70 -28.73 3.11 -16.43
C ASP A 70 -27.93 2.15 -15.55
N LEU A 71 -28.61 1.34 -14.75
CA LEU A 71 -28.01 0.49 -13.73
C LEU A 71 -27.03 -0.54 -14.33
N THR A 72 -27.35 -1.05 -15.51
CA THR A 72 -26.53 -2.05 -16.19
C THR A 72 -25.23 -1.42 -16.72
N GLN A 73 -25.36 -0.24 -17.32
CA GLN A 73 -24.20 0.52 -17.83
C GLN A 73 -23.29 0.97 -16.68
N LEU A 74 -23.87 1.51 -15.59
CA LEU A 74 -23.11 1.90 -14.39
C LEU A 74 -22.26 0.72 -13.88
N ARG A 75 -22.88 -0.44 -13.65
CA ARG A 75 -22.18 -1.61 -13.08
C ARG A 75 -21.16 -2.23 -14.04
N ARG A 76 -21.39 -2.15 -15.35
CA ARG A 76 -20.42 -2.61 -16.36
C ARG A 76 -19.23 -1.67 -16.51
N GLY A 77 -19.40 -0.38 -16.18
CA GLY A 77 -18.36 0.63 -16.16
C GLY A 77 -17.52 0.65 -14.88
N ILE A 78 -17.84 -0.19 -13.88
CA ILE A 78 -17.14 -0.26 -12.60
C ILE A 78 -16.49 -1.63 -12.45
N GLY A 79 -15.18 -1.65 -12.19
CA GLY A 79 -14.48 -2.84 -11.73
C GLY A 79 -14.76 -3.08 -10.25
N TYR A 80 -15.26 -4.26 -9.88
CA TYR A 80 -15.59 -4.56 -8.49
C TYR A 80 -14.89 -5.82 -8.00
N VAL A 81 -14.02 -5.65 -7.01
CA VAL A 81 -13.34 -6.73 -6.29
C VAL A 81 -14.02 -6.89 -4.93
N ILE A 82 -14.61 -8.04 -4.68
CA ILE A 82 -15.28 -8.39 -3.42
C ILE A 82 -14.36 -9.21 -2.52
N GLN A 83 -14.62 -9.20 -1.23
CA GLN A 83 -13.81 -9.79 -0.17
C GLN A 83 -13.36 -11.25 -0.41
N HIS A 84 -14.18 -12.08 -1.04
CA HIS A 84 -13.91 -13.50 -1.32
C HIS A 84 -13.71 -13.80 -2.81
N ALA A 85 -13.13 -12.88 -3.59
CA ALA A 85 -12.93 -12.93 -5.03
C ALA A 85 -14.22 -13.17 -5.86
N GLY A 86 -15.22 -13.87 -5.35
CA GLY A 86 -16.53 -14.11 -5.98
C GLY A 86 -16.43 -14.68 -7.40
N LEU A 87 -15.53 -15.62 -7.61
CA LEU A 87 -15.34 -16.26 -8.90
C LEU A 87 -16.48 -17.24 -9.21
N PHE A 88 -16.82 -17.38 -10.46
CA PHE A 88 -17.77 -18.39 -10.92
C PHE A 88 -17.12 -19.77 -10.85
N PRO A 89 -17.56 -20.66 -9.95
CA PRO A 89 -16.87 -21.93 -9.69
C PRO A 89 -16.89 -22.90 -10.87
N HIS A 90 -17.89 -22.78 -11.75
CA HIS A 90 -18.09 -23.59 -12.94
C HIS A 90 -17.41 -23.03 -14.21
N ARG A 91 -16.67 -21.92 -14.09
CA ARG A 91 -15.91 -21.29 -15.18
C ARG A 91 -14.41 -21.41 -14.92
N THR A 92 -13.65 -21.57 -15.98
CA THR A 92 -12.19 -21.49 -15.91
C THR A 92 -11.73 -20.09 -15.52
N VAL A 93 -10.47 -19.94 -15.15
CA VAL A 93 -9.84 -18.63 -14.84
C VAL A 93 -10.03 -17.65 -15.99
N VAL A 94 -9.65 -18.05 -17.21
CA VAL A 94 -9.79 -17.17 -18.39
C VAL A 94 -11.24 -16.81 -18.68
N ASP A 95 -12.20 -17.72 -18.46
CA ASP A 95 -13.61 -17.43 -18.69
C ASP A 95 -14.22 -16.57 -17.57
N ASN A 96 -13.67 -16.64 -16.32
CA ASN A 96 -14.00 -15.70 -15.26
C ASN A 96 -13.57 -14.28 -15.62
N VAL A 97 -12.32 -14.09 -16.03
CA VAL A 97 -11.79 -12.79 -16.44
C VAL A 97 -12.52 -12.24 -17.66
N ALA A 98 -12.76 -13.06 -18.67
CA ALA A 98 -13.46 -12.67 -19.91
C ALA A 98 -14.97 -12.35 -19.73
N THR A 99 -15.52 -12.51 -18.52
CA THR A 99 -16.99 -12.39 -18.31
C THR A 99 -17.52 -11.01 -18.65
N VAL A 100 -16.94 -9.94 -18.10
CA VAL A 100 -17.43 -8.56 -18.30
C VAL A 100 -17.23 -8.10 -19.76
N PRO A 101 -16.06 -8.28 -20.40
CA PRO A 101 -15.90 -7.98 -21.82
C PRO A 101 -16.95 -8.66 -22.71
N ARG A 102 -17.29 -9.91 -22.43
CA ARG A 102 -18.34 -10.63 -23.19
C ARG A 102 -19.73 -10.04 -22.97
N LEU A 103 -20.05 -9.59 -21.76
CA LEU A 103 -21.31 -8.87 -21.47
C LEU A 103 -21.38 -7.52 -22.18
N LEU A 104 -20.22 -6.92 -22.50
CA LEU A 104 -20.09 -5.70 -23.30
C LEU A 104 -20.13 -5.97 -24.83
N GLY A 105 -20.37 -7.22 -25.26
CA GLY A 105 -20.49 -7.58 -26.68
C GLY A 105 -19.13 -7.83 -27.36
N TRP A 106 -18.03 -7.97 -26.64
CA TRP A 106 -16.75 -8.31 -27.28
C TRP A 106 -16.80 -9.72 -27.87
N THR A 107 -16.11 -9.91 -28.99
CA THR A 107 -15.95 -11.24 -29.57
C THR A 107 -15.24 -12.16 -28.59
N LYS A 108 -15.50 -13.47 -28.69
CA LYS A 108 -14.87 -14.47 -27.81
C LYS A 108 -13.33 -14.41 -27.89
N ALA A 109 -12.80 -14.23 -29.10
CA ALA A 109 -11.35 -14.13 -29.32
C ALA A 109 -10.75 -12.91 -28.62
N ARG A 110 -11.31 -11.71 -28.84
CA ARG A 110 -10.84 -10.47 -28.20
C ARG A 110 -10.92 -10.55 -26.67
N ALA A 111 -12.05 -11.03 -26.13
CA ALA A 111 -12.23 -11.14 -24.69
C ALA A 111 -11.24 -12.13 -24.04
N ARG A 112 -10.91 -13.24 -24.74
CA ARG A 112 -9.91 -14.20 -24.26
C ARG A 112 -8.48 -13.66 -24.35
N SER A 113 -8.13 -12.95 -25.45
CA SER A 113 -6.82 -12.30 -25.55
C SER A 113 -6.62 -11.33 -24.41
N ARG A 114 -7.59 -10.43 -24.16
CA ARG A 114 -7.53 -9.49 -23.04
C ARG A 114 -7.46 -10.20 -21.68
N ALA A 115 -8.16 -11.29 -21.50
CA ALA A 115 -8.10 -12.08 -20.28
C ALA A 115 -6.71 -12.69 -20.04
N MET A 116 -6.03 -13.17 -21.10
CA MET A 116 -4.65 -13.69 -20.98
C MET A 116 -3.65 -12.59 -20.61
N GLU A 117 -3.73 -11.42 -21.27
CA GLU A 117 -2.91 -10.25 -20.93
C GLU A 117 -3.04 -9.88 -19.45
N LEU A 118 -4.27 -9.87 -18.93
CA LEU A 118 -4.51 -9.52 -17.52
C LEU A 118 -4.10 -10.62 -16.54
N ILE A 119 -4.19 -11.90 -16.92
CA ILE A 119 -3.68 -13.02 -16.12
C ILE A 119 -2.17 -12.87 -15.93
N GLU A 120 -1.44 -12.53 -16.99
CA GLU A 120 0.00 -12.25 -16.92
C GLU A 120 0.30 -10.97 -16.12
N LEU A 121 -0.49 -9.89 -16.36
CA LEU A 121 -0.34 -8.62 -15.65
C LEU A 121 -0.46 -8.77 -14.13
N VAL A 122 -1.36 -9.63 -13.63
CA VAL A 122 -1.51 -9.88 -12.20
C VAL A 122 -0.55 -10.95 -11.67
N GLY A 123 0.48 -11.32 -12.43
CA GLY A 123 1.53 -12.24 -12.02
C GLY A 123 1.05 -13.69 -11.85
N LEU A 124 0.08 -14.13 -12.66
CA LEU A 124 -0.35 -15.53 -12.71
C LEU A 124 0.27 -16.23 -13.92
N GLU A 125 0.74 -17.45 -13.68
CA GLU A 125 1.25 -18.31 -14.77
C GLU A 125 0.17 -18.59 -15.82
N PRO A 126 0.48 -18.47 -17.13
CA PRO A 126 -0.50 -18.67 -18.21
C PRO A 126 -1.21 -20.03 -18.17
N ASP A 127 -0.55 -21.07 -17.67
CA ASP A 127 -1.12 -22.42 -17.53
C ASP A 127 -2.30 -22.47 -16.56
N LEU A 128 -2.40 -21.54 -15.62
CA LEU A 128 -3.54 -21.42 -14.70
C LEU A 128 -4.83 -20.99 -15.41
N ALA A 129 -4.73 -20.41 -16.61
CA ALA A 129 -5.89 -19.91 -17.36
C ALA A 129 -6.99 -20.95 -17.59
N LYS A 130 -6.60 -22.25 -17.70
CA LYS A 130 -7.52 -23.37 -17.94
C LYS A 130 -8.04 -24.01 -16.65
N ARG A 131 -7.52 -23.63 -15.49
CA ARG A 131 -7.96 -24.17 -14.20
C ARG A 131 -9.28 -23.56 -13.74
N TYR A 132 -9.92 -24.25 -12.81
CA TYR A 132 -11.14 -23.78 -12.13
C TYR A 132 -10.76 -23.17 -10.77
N PRO A 133 -11.59 -22.27 -10.21
CA PRO A 133 -11.31 -21.61 -8.93
C PRO A 133 -10.93 -22.57 -7.79
N ALA A 134 -11.57 -23.73 -7.69
CA ALA A 134 -11.26 -24.74 -6.66
C ALA A 134 -9.84 -25.34 -6.74
N GLN A 135 -9.15 -25.14 -7.86
CA GLN A 135 -7.79 -25.60 -8.09
C GLN A 135 -6.72 -24.52 -7.81
N LEU A 136 -7.13 -23.37 -7.29
CA LEU A 136 -6.29 -22.21 -7.03
C LEU A 136 -6.17 -21.96 -5.53
N SER A 137 -5.01 -21.44 -5.10
CA SER A 137 -4.86 -20.88 -3.76
C SER A 137 -5.74 -19.62 -3.58
N GLY A 138 -6.02 -19.23 -2.33
CA GLY A 138 -6.78 -18.00 -2.03
C GLY A 138 -6.18 -16.75 -2.68
N GLY A 139 -4.86 -16.59 -2.62
CA GLY A 139 -4.15 -15.47 -3.27
C GLY A 139 -4.26 -15.51 -4.81
N GLN A 140 -4.20 -16.70 -5.42
CA GLN A 140 -4.42 -16.85 -6.87
C GLN A 140 -5.86 -16.49 -7.25
N GLN A 141 -6.86 -16.94 -6.47
CA GLN A 141 -8.26 -16.56 -6.70
C GLN A 141 -8.45 -15.04 -6.61
N GLN A 142 -7.78 -14.39 -5.66
CA GLN A 142 -7.85 -12.95 -5.50
C GLN A 142 -7.26 -12.21 -6.70
N ARG A 143 -6.09 -12.65 -7.21
CA ARG A 143 -5.50 -12.10 -8.44
C ARG A 143 -6.44 -12.25 -9.65
N VAL A 144 -7.11 -13.40 -9.78
CA VAL A 144 -8.16 -13.59 -10.82
C VAL A 144 -9.31 -12.62 -10.62
N GLY A 145 -9.73 -12.35 -9.38
CA GLY A 145 -10.75 -11.34 -9.05
C GLY A 145 -10.35 -9.94 -9.52
N VAL A 146 -9.10 -9.53 -9.27
CA VAL A 146 -8.55 -8.25 -9.75
C VAL A 146 -8.49 -8.22 -11.28
N ALA A 147 -7.94 -9.25 -11.93
CA ALA A 147 -7.91 -9.35 -13.39
C ALA A 147 -9.30 -9.24 -14.02
N ARG A 148 -10.32 -9.91 -13.43
CA ARG A 148 -11.72 -9.81 -13.88
C ARG A 148 -12.27 -8.39 -13.74
N ALA A 149 -11.96 -7.71 -12.64
CA ALA A 149 -12.41 -6.35 -12.42
C ALA A 149 -11.80 -5.36 -13.43
N LEU A 150 -10.55 -5.58 -13.86
CA LEU A 150 -9.83 -4.78 -14.85
C LEU A 150 -10.18 -5.13 -16.30
N ALA A 151 -10.88 -6.25 -16.55
CA ALA A 151 -11.03 -6.83 -17.89
C ALA A 151 -11.72 -5.92 -18.91
N ALA A 152 -12.67 -5.11 -18.46
CA ALA A 152 -13.41 -4.15 -19.28
C ALA A 152 -12.73 -2.76 -19.33
N ASP A 153 -11.55 -2.61 -18.78
CA ASP A 153 -10.82 -1.34 -18.62
C ASP A 153 -11.67 -0.22 -17.97
N PRO A 154 -12.27 -0.49 -16.79
CA PRO A 154 -13.16 0.47 -16.14
C PRO A 154 -12.38 1.71 -15.66
N PRO A 155 -12.98 2.92 -15.70
CA PRO A 155 -12.38 4.12 -15.13
C PRO A 155 -12.37 4.12 -13.59
N VAL A 156 -13.29 3.36 -12.97
CA VAL A 156 -13.49 3.28 -11.53
C VAL A 156 -13.32 1.84 -11.05
N MET A 157 -12.58 1.68 -9.96
CA MET A 157 -12.39 0.42 -9.26
C MET A 157 -12.95 0.52 -7.83
N LEU A 158 -13.73 -0.46 -7.42
CA LEU A 158 -14.21 -0.63 -6.06
C LEU A 158 -13.60 -1.89 -5.47
N MET A 159 -13.02 -1.79 -4.28
CA MET A 159 -12.34 -2.92 -3.62
C MET A 159 -12.85 -3.05 -2.17
N ASP A 160 -13.50 -4.17 -1.86
CA ASP A 160 -14.08 -4.46 -0.55
C ASP A 160 -13.20 -5.50 0.16
N GLU A 161 -12.27 -5.05 1.00
CA GLU A 161 -11.31 -5.87 1.77
C GLU A 161 -10.58 -6.93 0.92
N PRO A 162 -9.94 -6.54 -0.20
CA PRO A 162 -9.45 -7.50 -1.19
C PRO A 162 -8.34 -8.41 -0.68
N PHE A 163 -7.64 -8.07 0.41
CA PHE A 163 -6.50 -8.84 0.92
C PHE A 163 -6.75 -9.49 2.28
N SER A 164 -7.98 -9.39 2.84
CA SER A 164 -8.30 -9.87 4.19
C SER A 164 -8.19 -11.39 4.36
N ALA A 165 -8.46 -12.16 3.31
CA ALA A 165 -8.47 -13.62 3.32
C ALA A 165 -7.12 -14.25 2.87
N VAL A 166 -6.03 -13.48 2.85
CA VAL A 166 -4.72 -13.92 2.34
C VAL A 166 -3.69 -13.91 3.48
N ASP A 167 -2.78 -14.88 3.49
CA ASP A 167 -1.71 -14.93 4.48
C ASP A 167 -0.76 -13.72 4.35
N PRO A 168 -0.04 -13.32 5.44
CA PRO A 168 0.72 -12.09 5.47
C PRO A 168 1.79 -11.96 4.38
N VAL A 169 2.49 -13.04 4.03
CA VAL A 169 3.57 -12.99 3.03
C VAL A 169 3.00 -12.78 1.63
N VAL A 170 1.95 -13.52 1.29
CA VAL A 170 1.27 -13.38 -0.01
C VAL A 170 0.54 -12.04 -0.09
N ARG A 171 -0.02 -11.55 1.03
CA ARG A 171 -0.66 -10.21 1.11
C ARG A 171 0.30 -9.10 0.73
N GLU A 172 1.51 -9.12 1.30
CA GLU A 172 2.55 -8.14 0.99
C GLU A 172 2.88 -8.09 -0.51
N GLN A 173 3.05 -9.26 -1.14
CA GLN A 173 3.30 -9.38 -2.57
C GLN A 173 2.12 -8.86 -3.42
N LEU A 174 0.88 -9.19 -3.01
CA LEU A 174 -0.32 -8.72 -3.71
C LEU A 174 -0.50 -7.19 -3.63
N GLN A 175 -0.19 -6.59 -2.49
CA GLN A 175 -0.23 -5.14 -2.31
C GLN A 175 0.81 -4.43 -3.18
N GLN A 176 2.04 -4.94 -3.24
CA GLN A 176 3.08 -4.39 -4.11
C GLN A 176 2.70 -4.49 -5.59
N GLU A 177 2.17 -5.64 -6.00
CA GLU A 177 1.68 -5.86 -7.36
C GLU A 177 0.50 -4.94 -7.70
N PHE A 178 -0.43 -4.76 -6.76
CA PHE A 178 -1.55 -3.83 -6.93
C PHE A 178 -1.06 -2.38 -7.12
N LEU A 179 -0.10 -1.91 -6.31
CA LEU A 179 0.48 -0.58 -6.47
C LEU A 179 1.18 -0.40 -7.82
N ARG A 180 1.89 -1.43 -8.29
CA ARG A 180 2.52 -1.44 -9.62
C ARG A 180 1.47 -1.29 -10.74
N ILE A 181 0.40 -2.09 -10.68
CA ILE A 181 -0.71 -2.05 -11.64
C ILE A 181 -1.41 -0.69 -11.58
N GLN A 182 -1.65 -0.15 -10.39
CA GLN A 182 -2.28 1.15 -10.21
C GLN A 182 -1.43 2.29 -10.79
N ALA A 183 -0.11 2.26 -10.57
CA ALA A 183 0.82 3.25 -11.14
C ALA A 183 0.82 3.21 -12.68
N GLU A 184 0.67 2.02 -13.28
CA GLU A 184 0.61 1.85 -14.73
C GLU A 184 -0.72 2.27 -15.34
N LEU A 185 -1.84 1.94 -14.67
CA LEU A 185 -3.17 2.13 -15.22
C LEU A 185 -3.89 3.42 -14.77
N GLY A 186 -3.49 4.03 -13.66
CA GLY A 186 -4.05 5.29 -13.15
C GLY A 186 -5.56 5.25 -12.90
N LYS A 187 -6.11 4.16 -12.34
CA LYS A 187 -7.56 4.03 -12.12
C LYS A 187 -8.00 4.78 -10.86
N THR A 188 -9.20 5.36 -10.91
CA THR A 188 -9.84 5.92 -9.72
C THR A 188 -10.32 4.78 -8.84
N THR A 189 -9.66 4.58 -7.69
CA THR A 189 -9.92 3.42 -6.83
C THR A 189 -10.50 3.86 -5.49
N LEU A 190 -11.67 3.31 -5.12
CA LEU A 190 -12.20 3.36 -3.77
C LEU A 190 -11.96 2.01 -3.10
N PHE A 191 -11.12 2.02 -2.07
CA PHE A 191 -10.64 0.84 -1.39
C PHE A 191 -11.18 0.79 0.04
N VAL A 192 -11.65 -0.34 0.50
CA VAL A 192 -12.13 -0.55 1.88
C VAL A 192 -11.23 -1.55 2.58
N THR A 193 -10.78 -1.20 3.77
CA THR A 193 -10.06 -2.09 4.67
C THR A 193 -10.40 -1.79 6.13
N HIS A 194 -10.13 -2.74 7.02
CA HIS A 194 -10.12 -2.54 8.47
C HIS A 194 -8.70 -2.38 9.02
N ASP A 195 -7.68 -2.56 8.17
CA ASP A 195 -6.27 -2.51 8.53
C ASP A 195 -5.69 -1.14 8.19
N ILE A 196 -5.25 -0.41 9.23
CA ILE A 196 -4.67 0.93 9.08
C ILE A 196 -3.31 0.90 8.38
N ASP A 197 -2.51 -0.17 8.56
CA ASP A 197 -1.23 -0.31 7.87
C ASP A 197 -1.44 -0.47 6.37
N GLU A 198 -2.46 -1.22 5.98
CA GLU A 198 -2.86 -1.35 4.59
C GLU A 198 -3.34 -0.01 4.01
N ALA A 199 -4.16 0.73 4.75
CA ALA A 199 -4.66 2.04 4.33
C ALA A 199 -3.51 3.05 4.12
N ILE A 200 -2.55 3.09 5.05
CA ILE A 200 -1.37 3.97 4.98
C ILE A 200 -0.46 3.58 3.80
N LYS A 201 -0.30 2.29 3.56
CA LYS A 201 0.59 1.77 2.51
C LYS A 201 0.04 1.99 1.11
N LEU A 202 -1.27 1.81 0.92
CA LEU A 202 -1.90 1.78 -0.40
C LEU A 202 -2.57 3.09 -0.80
N GLY A 203 -3.03 3.90 0.16
CA GLY A 203 -3.84 5.06 -0.11
C GLY A 203 -3.04 6.30 -0.48
N ASP A 204 -3.46 7.01 -1.53
CA ASP A 204 -3.07 8.40 -1.75
C ASP A 204 -3.80 9.30 -0.75
N ARG A 205 -5.04 8.94 -0.41
CA ARG A 205 -5.84 9.58 0.66
C ARG A 205 -6.58 8.53 1.47
N VAL A 206 -6.68 8.77 2.78
CA VAL A 206 -7.33 7.85 3.73
C VAL A 206 -8.45 8.56 4.47
N ALA A 207 -9.65 8.01 4.39
CA ALA A 207 -10.83 8.44 5.12
C ALA A 207 -11.03 7.55 6.35
N VAL A 208 -10.81 8.10 7.54
CA VAL A 208 -11.07 7.44 8.82
C VAL A 208 -12.54 7.65 9.19
N LEU A 209 -13.29 6.55 9.29
CA LEU A 209 -14.71 6.56 9.61
C LEU A 209 -14.95 6.11 11.08
N ARG A 210 -15.83 6.82 11.77
CA ARG A 210 -16.39 6.41 13.07
C ARG A 210 -17.61 5.52 12.88
N VAL A 211 -17.98 4.80 13.93
CA VAL A 211 -19.25 4.07 13.96
C VAL A 211 -20.41 5.02 13.64
N GLY A 212 -21.35 4.57 12.80
CA GLY A 212 -22.43 5.41 12.26
C GLY A 212 -22.04 6.10 10.94
N GLY A 213 -20.88 5.79 10.36
CA GLY A 213 -20.45 6.29 9.04
C GLY A 213 -20.06 7.76 9.01
N HIS A 214 -19.76 8.33 10.18
CA HIS A 214 -19.27 9.70 10.27
C HIS A 214 -17.80 9.77 9.82
N LEU A 215 -17.50 10.68 8.91
CA LEU A 215 -16.12 10.97 8.50
C LEU A 215 -15.40 11.72 9.62
N ALA A 216 -14.37 11.10 10.21
CA ALA A 216 -13.52 11.75 11.21
C ALA A 216 -12.45 12.62 10.56
N GLN A 217 -11.68 12.06 9.63
CA GLN A 217 -10.64 12.77 8.91
C GLN A 217 -10.46 12.16 7.53
N PHE A 218 -10.11 12.98 6.53
CA PHE A 218 -9.78 12.54 5.18
C PHE A 218 -8.56 13.30 4.67
N ASP A 219 -7.42 12.69 4.76
CA ASP A 219 -6.15 13.30 4.40
C ASP A 219 -5.18 12.29 3.75
N ALA A 220 -4.01 12.79 3.29
CA ALA A 220 -2.89 11.95 2.93
C ALA A 220 -2.40 11.16 4.15
N PRO A 221 -1.87 9.94 3.97
CA PRO A 221 -1.37 9.11 5.06
C PRO A 221 -0.38 9.83 5.98
N GLU A 222 0.55 10.58 5.41
CA GLU A 222 1.54 11.37 6.16
C GLU A 222 0.87 12.34 7.14
N LYS A 223 -0.14 13.09 6.69
CA LYS A 223 -0.87 14.05 7.52
C LYS A 223 -1.71 13.37 8.59
N LEU A 224 -2.33 12.23 8.29
CA LEU A 224 -3.05 11.43 9.30
C LEU A 224 -2.14 11.00 10.45
N LEU A 225 -0.88 10.66 10.14
CA LEU A 225 0.09 10.20 11.14
C LEU A 225 0.70 11.34 11.94
N SER A 226 0.97 12.49 11.30
CA SER A 226 1.62 13.65 11.92
C SER A 226 0.63 14.57 12.65
N ASP A 227 -0.58 14.76 12.10
CA ASP A 227 -1.57 15.73 12.55
C ASP A 227 -3.00 15.11 12.60
N PRO A 228 -3.22 14.10 13.47
CA PRO A 228 -4.57 13.56 13.66
C PRO A 228 -5.47 14.61 14.28
N ILE A 229 -6.68 14.77 13.70
CA ILE A 229 -7.63 15.84 14.04
C ILE A 229 -8.15 15.76 15.49
N ASP A 230 -8.15 14.56 16.07
CA ASP A 230 -8.63 14.31 17.43
C ASP A 230 -8.08 12.99 18.01
N ASP A 231 -8.41 12.73 19.29
CA ASP A 231 -7.94 11.55 20.03
C ASP A 231 -8.39 10.23 19.41
N PHE A 232 -9.59 10.18 18.81
CA PHE A 232 -10.06 8.97 18.14
C PHE A 232 -9.19 8.62 16.96
N VAL A 233 -8.88 9.58 16.08
CA VAL A 233 -8.00 9.36 14.95
C VAL A 233 -6.59 9.02 15.44
N ALA A 234 -6.09 9.74 16.44
CA ALA A 234 -4.78 9.48 17.04
C ALA A 234 -4.65 8.06 17.62
N GLU A 235 -5.70 7.56 18.29
CA GLU A 235 -5.75 6.20 18.82
C GLU A 235 -5.91 5.17 17.71
N PHE A 236 -6.75 5.45 16.72
CA PHE A 236 -6.99 4.55 15.58
C PHE A 236 -5.77 4.33 14.71
N VAL A 237 -4.99 5.39 14.41
CA VAL A 237 -3.73 5.25 13.65
C VAL A 237 -2.59 4.63 14.46
N GLY A 238 -2.76 4.51 15.79
CA GLY A 238 -1.90 3.76 16.69
C GLY A 238 -0.77 4.59 17.34
N ARG A 239 -0.23 4.02 18.42
CA ARG A 239 0.83 4.67 19.21
C ARG A 239 2.19 4.72 18.50
N ASP A 240 2.39 3.86 17.51
CA ASP A 240 3.58 3.76 16.67
C ASP A 240 3.54 4.69 15.44
N ARG A 241 2.54 5.60 15.37
CA ARG A 241 2.37 6.54 14.26
C ARG A 241 3.64 7.32 13.89
N GLY A 242 4.44 7.71 14.90
CA GLY A 242 5.69 8.41 14.66
C GLY A 242 6.73 7.56 13.92
N TYR A 243 6.74 6.25 14.16
CA TYR A 243 7.57 5.30 13.43
C TYR A 243 7.04 5.04 12.02
N ARG A 244 5.72 4.95 11.87
CA ARG A 244 5.05 4.81 10.56
C ARG A 244 5.28 6.03 9.68
N ALA A 245 5.25 7.23 10.26
CA ALA A 245 5.50 8.50 9.54
C ALA A 245 6.90 8.53 8.88
N LEU A 246 7.90 7.86 9.46
CA LEU A 246 9.23 7.75 8.87
C LEU A 246 9.25 7.05 7.50
N ALA A 247 8.16 6.37 7.11
CA ALA A 247 8.04 5.78 5.77
C ALA A 247 7.89 6.84 4.68
N PHE A 248 7.38 8.03 5.03
CA PHE A 248 7.16 9.15 4.12
C PHE A 248 8.30 10.17 4.15
N ALA A 249 9.12 10.15 5.22
CA ALA A 249 10.30 10.98 5.34
C ALA A 249 11.42 10.42 4.42
N ALA A 250 11.82 11.20 3.42
CA ALA A 250 12.95 10.86 2.57
C ALA A 250 14.24 10.90 3.41
N ALA A 251 15.08 9.89 3.25
CA ALA A 251 16.37 9.93 3.94
C ALA A 251 17.23 11.07 3.38
N PRO A 252 17.70 12.00 4.22
CA PRO A 252 18.75 12.92 3.81
C PRO A 252 20.01 12.13 3.46
N ALA A 253 20.97 12.75 2.77
CA ALA A 253 22.26 12.14 2.52
C ALA A 253 22.94 11.79 3.87
N LEU A 254 22.79 10.54 4.31
CA LEU A 254 23.45 10.03 5.49
C LEU A 254 24.89 9.62 5.16
N PRO A 255 25.84 9.83 6.07
CA PRO A 255 27.19 9.32 5.88
C PRO A 255 27.15 7.79 5.90
N LEU A 256 27.40 7.19 4.75
CA LEU A 256 27.59 5.75 4.65
C LEU A 256 28.97 5.40 5.19
N ARG A 257 29.05 4.32 5.96
CA ARG A 257 30.28 3.78 6.48
C ARG A 257 30.77 2.65 5.60
N ASP A 258 32.06 2.62 5.35
CA ASP A 258 32.69 1.47 4.74
C ASP A 258 32.55 0.24 5.63
N GLU A 259 32.26 -0.89 5.03
CA GLU A 259 32.12 -2.16 5.71
C GLU A 259 33.01 -3.19 5.03
N ALA A 260 33.72 -3.96 5.85
CA ALA A 260 34.48 -5.07 5.32
C ALA A 260 33.54 -6.16 4.77
N THR A 261 33.83 -6.64 3.58
CA THR A 261 33.01 -7.62 2.88
C THR A 261 33.83 -8.84 2.47
N ILE A 262 33.15 -9.97 2.31
CA ILE A 262 33.73 -11.22 1.83
C ILE A 262 32.87 -11.81 0.70
N ALA A 263 33.48 -12.63 -0.13
CA ALA A 263 32.74 -13.43 -1.12
C ALA A 263 32.36 -14.81 -0.56
N LEU A 264 31.43 -15.48 -1.20
CA LEU A 264 31.22 -16.92 -0.99
C LEU A 264 32.53 -17.68 -1.35
N GLY A 265 32.86 -18.69 -0.53
CA GLY A 265 34.11 -19.44 -0.68
C GLY A 265 35.31 -18.83 0.08
N ALA A 266 35.17 -17.66 0.70
CA ALA A 266 36.22 -17.06 1.52
C ALA A 266 36.67 -18.03 2.63
N THR A 267 37.99 -18.12 2.80
CA THR A 267 38.61 -19.03 3.78
C THR A 267 38.46 -18.51 5.20
N PRO A 268 38.54 -19.38 6.23
CA PRO A 268 38.51 -18.94 7.62
C PRO A 268 39.56 -17.87 7.98
N ASP A 269 40.73 -17.93 7.36
CA ASP A 269 41.81 -16.97 7.62
C ASP A 269 41.49 -15.58 7.00
N GLU A 270 40.93 -15.54 5.79
CA GLU A 270 40.44 -14.31 5.18
C GLU A 270 39.36 -13.66 6.04
N VAL A 271 38.38 -14.44 6.53
CA VAL A 271 37.30 -13.94 7.40
C VAL A 271 37.86 -13.40 8.73
N ARG A 272 38.80 -14.11 9.36
CA ARG A 272 39.43 -13.66 10.62
C ARG A 272 40.29 -12.41 10.46
N SER A 273 40.89 -12.24 9.27
CA SER A 273 41.74 -11.06 8.99
C SER A 273 40.98 -9.75 9.01
N VAL A 274 39.64 -9.80 8.84
CA VAL A 274 38.74 -8.62 8.90
C VAL A 274 38.72 -7.98 10.30
N GLY A 275 38.90 -8.76 11.36
CA GLY A 275 39.02 -8.25 12.74
C GLY A 275 37.70 -7.79 13.40
N ASN A 276 36.57 -7.98 12.74
CA ASN A 276 35.22 -7.64 13.24
C ASN A 276 34.45 -8.89 13.68
N ASP A 277 33.52 -8.78 14.63
CA ASP A 277 32.65 -9.89 15.05
C ASP A 277 31.74 -10.41 13.92
N TRP A 278 31.33 -9.50 13.04
CA TRP A 278 30.48 -9.75 11.89
C TRP A 278 31.10 -9.17 10.62
N VAL A 279 31.00 -9.90 9.52
CA VAL A 279 31.42 -9.49 8.18
C VAL A 279 30.30 -9.72 7.19
N LEU A 280 30.11 -8.79 6.26
CA LEU A 280 29.05 -8.86 5.24
C LEU A 280 29.50 -9.72 4.06
N ALA A 281 28.72 -10.73 3.70
CA ALA A 281 28.95 -11.52 2.51
C ALA A 281 28.22 -10.92 1.30
N LEU A 282 28.93 -10.82 0.18
CA LEU A 282 28.40 -10.37 -1.10
C LEU A 282 28.42 -11.55 -2.11
N ASP A 283 27.53 -11.49 -3.08
CA ASP A 283 27.58 -12.36 -4.25
C ASP A 283 28.48 -11.77 -5.37
N ASP A 284 28.52 -12.47 -6.52
CA ASP A 284 29.34 -12.09 -7.68
C ASP A 284 28.91 -10.73 -8.30
N ASP A 285 27.64 -10.35 -8.12
CA ASP A 285 27.07 -9.07 -8.57
C ASP A 285 27.24 -7.94 -7.54
N LYS A 286 27.97 -8.20 -6.44
CA LYS A 286 28.16 -7.32 -5.29
C LYS A 286 26.85 -7.04 -4.51
N ALA A 287 25.83 -7.87 -4.65
CA ALA A 287 24.64 -7.77 -3.84
C ALA A 287 24.86 -8.40 -2.45
N PRO A 288 24.34 -7.78 -1.36
CA PRO A 288 24.49 -8.30 0.00
C PRO A 288 23.61 -9.54 0.18
N ILE A 289 24.22 -10.66 0.60
CA ILE A 289 23.56 -11.96 0.75
C ILE A 289 23.37 -12.40 2.20
N GLY A 290 24.02 -11.73 3.14
CA GLY A 290 23.89 -12.01 4.55
C GLY A 290 25.14 -11.70 5.36
N TRP A 291 25.02 -11.83 6.68
CA TRP A 291 26.11 -11.62 7.61
C TRP A 291 26.74 -12.93 8.04
N VAL A 292 28.05 -12.95 8.25
CA VAL A 292 28.81 -14.09 8.75
C VAL A 292 29.43 -13.72 10.10
N ARG A 293 29.21 -14.56 11.12
CA ARG A 293 29.86 -14.37 12.42
C ARG A 293 31.30 -14.91 12.33
N THR A 294 32.29 -14.05 12.45
CA THR A 294 33.71 -14.37 12.26
C THR A 294 34.17 -15.54 13.11
N ALA A 295 33.76 -15.59 14.39
CA ALA A 295 34.10 -16.68 15.30
C ALA A 295 33.50 -18.05 14.97
N ALA A 296 32.50 -18.12 14.09
CA ALA A 296 31.82 -19.36 13.71
C ALA A 296 32.34 -19.99 12.43
N VAL A 297 33.34 -19.35 11.79
CA VAL A 297 33.86 -19.81 10.49
C VAL A 297 35.03 -20.78 10.71
N ASP A 298 34.79 -22.06 10.46
CA ASP A 298 35.73 -23.16 10.54
C ASP A 298 36.05 -23.82 9.18
N ARG A 299 35.31 -23.40 8.13
CA ARG A 299 35.41 -23.89 6.75
C ARG A 299 35.16 -22.74 5.79
N PRO A 300 35.41 -22.92 4.47
CA PRO A 300 35.07 -21.89 3.48
C PRO A 300 33.60 -21.48 3.57
N VAL A 301 33.36 -20.16 3.47
CA VAL A 301 32.03 -19.56 3.63
C VAL A 301 31.07 -20.05 2.56
N ASP A 302 30.01 -20.68 2.99
CA ASP A 302 28.88 -21.11 2.15
C ASP A 302 27.56 -20.49 2.62
N ARG A 303 26.48 -20.73 1.87
CA ARG A 303 25.16 -20.16 2.18
C ARG A 303 24.57 -20.65 3.52
N THR A 304 25.11 -21.73 4.12
CA THR A 304 24.65 -22.26 5.40
C THR A 304 25.21 -21.50 6.60
N LEU A 305 26.34 -20.81 6.43
CA LEU A 305 26.95 -19.96 7.44
C LEU A 305 26.37 -18.55 7.46
N LEU A 306 25.55 -18.19 6.46
CA LEU A 306 24.97 -16.87 6.37
C LEU A 306 23.82 -16.65 7.36
N HIS A 307 23.98 -15.63 8.19
CA HIS A 307 22.87 -15.10 8.97
C HIS A 307 22.10 -14.11 8.10
N ARG A 308 20.87 -14.49 7.72
CA ARG A 308 20.00 -13.72 6.84
C ARG A 308 19.12 -12.71 7.59
N GLY A 309 19.40 -12.46 8.86
CA GLY A 309 18.77 -11.40 9.64
C GLY A 309 19.19 -10.04 9.11
N GLY A 310 18.27 -9.12 9.10
CA GLY A 310 18.47 -7.77 8.59
C GLY A 310 17.83 -7.55 7.22
N THR A 311 17.20 -6.39 7.08
CA THR A 311 16.69 -5.88 5.81
C THR A 311 17.78 -5.08 5.11
N VAL A 312 17.68 -4.94 3.79
CA VAL A 312 18.56 -4.08 3.00
C VAL A 312 17.79 -2.83 2.62
N ALA A 313 18.32 -1.66 3.00
CA ALA A 313 17.74 -0.38 2.61
C ALA A 313 18.32 0.08 1.26
N ARG A 314 17.56 0.88 0.51
CA ARG A 314 18.06 1.56 -0.69
C ARG A 314 18.62 2.93 -0.34
N ALA A 315 19.61 3.41 -1.07
CA ALA A 315 20.26 4.71 -0.86
C ALA A 315 19.26 5.88 -0.81
N ASN A 316 18.20 5.82 -1.64
CA ASN A 316 17.14 6.84 -1.70
C ASN A 316 15.85 6.36 -0.98
N GLY A 317 15.99 5.44 -0.03
CA GLY A 317 14.88 4.90 0.74
C GLY A 317 14.37 5.89 1.80
N SER A 318 13.32 5.49 2.52
CA SER A 318 12.80 6.28 3.64
C SER A 318 13.67 6.12 4.89
N LEU A 319 13.55 7.07 5.83
CA LEU A 319 14.19 6.97 7.15
C LEU A 319 13.76 5.70 7.88
N ARG A 320 12.52 5.26 7.71
CA ARG A 320 12.03 3.99 8.24
C ARG A 320 12.83 2.80 7.72
N ALA A 321 13.02 2.71 6.39
CA ALA A 321 13.75 1.60 5.79
C ALA A 321 15.20 1.51 6.28
N LEU A 322 15.87 2.66 6.44
CA LEU A 322 17.23 2.72 6.98
C LEU A 322 17.29 2.31 8.46
N LEU A 323 16.32 2.77 9.26
CA LEU A 323 16.24 2.41 10.67
C LEU A 323 15.96 0.91 10.85
N ASP A 324 15.01 0.35 10.06
CA ASP A 324 14.71 -1.08 10.05
C ASP A 324 15.96 -1.91 9.68
N ALA A 325 16.69 -1.49 8.65
CA ALA A 325 17.92 -2.17 8.25
C ALA A 325 18.95 -2.20 9.37
N ALA A 326 19.13 -1.09 10.10
CA ALA A 326 20.08 -1.02 11.21
C ALA A 326 19.63 -1.84 12.43
N LEU A 327 18.33 -1.79 12.79
CA LEU A 327 17.80 -2.48 13.97
C LEU A 327 17.67 -3.99 13.76
N SER A 328 17.36 -4.45 12.56
CA SER A 328 17.19 -5.87 12.22
C SER A 328 18.53 -6.58 11.95
N SER A 329 19.60 -5.81 11.69
CA SER A 329 20.92 -6.37 11.41
C SER A 329 21.55 -7.02 12.64
N PRO A 330 22.11 -8.23 12.55
CA PRO A 330 22.80 -8.89 13.66
C PRO A 330 24.08 -8.14 14.08
N SER A 331 24.64 -7.32 13.20
CA SER A 331 25.81 -6.48 13.46
C SER A 331 25.45 -5.12 14.06
N GLY A 332 24.17 -4.74 14.13
CA GLY A 332 23.70 -3.40 14.48
C GLY A 332 24.01 -2.34 13.41
N ARG A 333 24.42 -2.77 12.20
CA ARG A 333 24.74 -1.92 11.05
C ARG A 333 23.79 -2.22 9.90
N GLY A 334 22.99 -1.23 9.50
CA GLY A 334 22.03 -1.34 8.41
C GLY A 334 22.72 -1.35 7.06
N VAL A 335 22.47 -2.37 6.27
CA VAL A 335 23.03 -2.53 4.93
C VAL A 335 22.28 -1.62 3.96
N VAL A 336 23.04 -0.85 3.17
CA VAL A 336 22.49 0.04 2.14
C VAL A 336 22.99 -0.41 0.77
N ALA A 337 22.05 -0.50 -0.18
CA ALA A 337 22.29 -0.85 -1.56
C ALA A 337 21.88 0.28 -2.52
N ASP A 338 22.50 0.30 -3.70
CA ASP A 338 22.12 1.17 -4.80
C ASP A 338 20.80 0.69 -5.46
N PRO A 339 20.25 1.41 -6.48
CA PRO A 339 19.05 0.98 -7.19
C PRO A 339 19.19 -0.38 -7.90
N ASP A 340 20.42 -0.78 -8.26
CA ASP A 340 20.71 -2.06 -8.89
C ASP A 340 20.85 -3.22 -7.88
N GLY A 341 20.74 -2.90 -6.57
CA GLY A 341 20.85 -3.87 -5.47
C GLY A 341 22.27 -4.14 -5.00
N ARG A 342 23.27 -3.39 -5.49
CA ARG A 342 24.68 -3.53 -5.09
C ARG A 342 24.95 -2.83 -3.77
N PHE A 343 25.78 -3.44 -2.95
CA PHE A 343 26.20 -2.87 -1.68
C PHE A 343 26.99 -1.56 -1.88
N ILE A 344 26.64 -0.51 -1.13
CA ILE A 344 27.33 0.80 -1.16
C ILE A 344 27.82 1.26 0.21
N GLY A 345 27.43 0.61 1.29
CA GLY A 345 27.86 0.95 2.63
C GLY A 345 26.84 0.57 3.70
N THR A 346 27.15 0.96 4.95
CA THR A 346 26.27 0.71 6.11
C THR A 346 25.94 1.99 6.84
N VAL A 347 24.81 1.98 7.60
CA VAL A 347 24.38 3.05 8.49
C VAL A 347 24.18 2.52 9.91
N LEU A 348 24.41 3.37 10.92
CA LEU A 348 24.05 3.06 12.31
C LEU A 348 22.65 3.59 12.63
N ALA A 349 21.95 2.92 13.54
CA ALA A 349 20.67 3.42 14.06
C ALA A 349 20.79 4.83 14.67
N THR A 350 21.89 5.14 15.33
CA THR A 350 22.18 6.47 15.90
C THR A 350 22.29 7.57 14.84
N ASP A 351 22.86 7.27 13.68
CA ASP A 351 22.98 8.23 12.58
C ASP A 351 21.59 8.53 11.98
N VAL A 352 20.74 7.50 11.84
CA VAL A 352 19.37 7.63 11.38
C VAL A 352 18.52 8.43 12.38
N VAL A 353 18.61 8.12 13.69
CA VAL A 353 17.89 8.86 14.75
C VAL A 353 18.30 10.33 14.77
N SER A 354 19.59 10.61 14.60
CA SER A 354 20.10 12.00 14.51
C SER A 354 19.56 12.75 13.28
N ALA A 355 19.36 12.05 12.16
CA ALA A 355 18.73 12.62 10.97
C ALA A 355 17.25 12.94 11.21
N ILE A 356 16.49 12.04 11.85
CA ILE A 356 15.10 12.26 12.24
C ILE A 356 14.97 13.51 13.14
N GLN A 357 15.87 13.68 14.09
CA GLN A 357 15.86 14.85 14.97
C GLN A 357 16.11 16.14 14.20
N ARG A 358 17.10 16.16 13.32
CA ARG A 358 17.40 17.34 12.47
C ARG A 358 16.23 17.74 11.57
N GLU A 359 15.54 16.77 10.98
CA GLU A 359 14.38 17.02 10.13
C GLU A 359 13.23 17.65 10.93
N ARG A 360 12.92 17.10 12.11
CA ARG A 360 11.91 17.67 13.01
C ARG A 360 12.25 19.10 13.47
N ASP A 361 13.52 19.38 13.74
CA ASP A 361 13.95 20.71 14.15
C ASP A 361 13.87 21.72 12.98
N ALA A 362 14.17 21.27 11.76
CA ALA A 362 14.00 22.07 10.55
C ALA A 362 12.50 22.39 10.25
N GLU A 363 11.61 21.41 10.42
CA GLU A 363 10.16 21.60 10.28
C GLU A 363 9.62 22.61 11.31
N ARG A 364 10.01 22.47 12.57
CA ARG A 364 9.62 23.42 13.64
C ARG A 364 10.12 24.86 13.36
N ALA A 365 11.35 25.00 12.87
CA ALA A 365 11.90 26.28 12.50
C ALA A 365 11.12 26.91 11.33
N SER A 366 10.75 26.12 10.31
CA SER A 366 9.95 26.55 9.17
C SER A 366 8.54 27.00 9.59
N GLN A 367 7.88 26.24 10.48
CA GLN A 367 6.55 26.58 11.01
C GLN A 367 6.59 27.86 11.87
N ALA A 368 7.62 28.06 12.67
CA ALA A 368 7.80 29.26 13.47
C ALA A 368 8.00 30.51 12.58
N GLN A 369 8.76 30.39 11.48
CA GLN A 369 8.93 31.49 10.51
C GLN A 369 7.64 31.82 9.77
N ALA A 370 6.86 30.81 9.36
CA ALA A 370 5.58 31.00 8.71
C ALA A 370 4.54 31.65 9.64
N GLY A 371 4.53 31.28 10.93
CA GLY A 371 3.68 31.92 11.93
C GLY A 371 4.03 33.39 12.18
N THR A 372 5.32 33.72 12.17
CA THR A 372 5.78 35.13 12.38
C THR A 372 5.45 36.01 11.16
N ALA A 373 5.50 35.43 9.95
CA ALA A 373 5.13 36.16 8.73
C ALA A 373 3.61 36.44 8.64
N ALA A 374 2.78 35.57 9.20
CA ALA A 374 1.32 35.78 9.24
C ALA A 374 0.90 36.88 10.25
N TYR A 375 1.63 37.04 11.34
CA TYR A 375 1.36 38.11 12.34
C TYR A 375 1.93 39.46 11.96
N GLY A 376 2.91 39.55 11.06
CA GLY A 376 3.52 40.81 10.64
C GLY A 376 2.74 41.60 9.57
N LEU A 377 1.67 41.06 9.01
CA LEU A 377 0.84 41.74 7.99
C LEU A 377 -0.36 42.49 8.59
N ASP A 378 -0.68 42.33 9.87
CA ASP A 378 -1.80 43.01 10.52
C ASP A 378 -1.42 44.32 11.22
N GLU A 379 -0.11 44.66 11.35
CA GLU A 379 0.31 45.96 11.99
C GLU A 379 0.49 47.13 11.01
N GLU A 380 0.44 46.94 9.68
CA GLU A 380 0.58 48.04 8.70
C GLU A 380 -0.77 48.61 8.21
N ASN A 381 -1.91 48.14 8.72
CA ASN A 381 -3.25 48.65 8.35
C ASN A 381 -4.12 49.00 9.57
N ALA A 382 -3.61 49.77 10.51
CA ALA A 382 -4.45 50.48 11.48
C ALA A 382 -4.51 51.98 11.12
N PRO A 383 -5.71 52.57 11.04
CA PRO A 383 -5.92 53.95 10.58
C PRO A 383 -5.40 55.01 11.53
#